data_00b76eead9ddf1fa56da9d8be7f2ef4f
#
_entry.id   00b76eead9ddf1fa56da9d8be7f2ef4f
#
_cell.length_a   1.000
_cell.length_b   1.000
_cell.length_c   1.000
_cell.angle_alpha   90.00
_cell.angle_beta   90.00
_cell.angle_gamma   90.00
#
_symmetry.space_group_name_H-M   'P 1'
#
loop_
_entity.id
_entity.type
_entity.pdbx_description
1 polymer ?
#
loop_
_entity_poly.entity_id
_entity_poly.type
_entity_poly.pdbx_seq_one_letter_code
_entity_poly.pdbx_strand_id
1 'polypeptide(L)'
;MVETFLAGVEPFTRLAKAERQRIAHVAREKRYGKGETIFRQGQTCDAVWVVKTGRIHLMNFLPDGKASTTCVMTTGETFCCLPALDRKDYPADAIAAEESVVVRVPAETFHQAMGRSPDFTQQ
;
A
#
# COMPACT_ATOMS: atom_id res chain seq x y z
N MET A 1 -8.22 -10.84 11.05
CA MET A 1 -8.85 -9.53 10.93
C MET A 1 -7.82 -8.48 10.53
N VAL A 2 -8.26 -7.48 9.82
CA VAL A 2 -7.35 -6.44 9.27
C VAL A 2 -6.62 -5.69 10.38
N GLU A 3 -7.30 -5.32 11.47
CA GLU A 3 -6.67 -4.57 12.56
C GLU A 3 -5.51 -5.37 13.19
N THR A 4 -5.73 -6.64 13.45
CA THR A 4 -4.70 -7.50 14.03
C THR A 4 -3.52 -7.65 13.07
N PHE A 5 -3.81 -7.79 11.78
CA PHE A 5 -2.76 -7.89 10.77
C PHE A 5 -1.93 -6.61 10.71
N LEU A 6 -2.59 -5.44 10.66
CA LEU A 6 -1.90 -4.15 10.56
C LEU A 6 -1.07 -3.85 11.81
N ALA A 7 -1.46 -4.36 12.98
CA ALA A 7 -0.70 -4.12 14.20
C ALA A 7 0.73 -4.65 14.13
N GLY A 8 1.00 -5.59 13.24
CA GLY A 8 2.35 -6.13 13.05
C GLY A 8 3.07 -5.60 11.81
N VAL A 9 2.51 -4.60 11.13
CA VAL A 9 3.03 -4.12 9.84
C VAL A 9 3.48 -2.66 9.96
N GLU A 10 4.71 -2.36 9.51
CA GLU A 10 5.17 -0.98 9.42
C GLU A 10 4.49 -0.27 8.23
N PRO A 11 4.15 1.00 8.33
CA PRO A 11 4.34 1.89 9.50
C PRO A 11 3.19 1.84 10.50
N PHE A 12 2.22 0.94 10.35
CA PHE A 12 1.02 0.89 11.19
C PHE A 12 1.33 0.54 12.64
N THR A 13 2.46 -0.14 12.89
CA THR A 13 2.91 -0.44 14.24
C THR A 13 3.14 0.80 15.08
N ARG A 14 3.43 1.93 14.43
CA ARG A 14 3.71 3.20 15.11
C ARG A 14 2.46 4.00 15.44
N LEU A 15 1.31 3.58 14.92
CA LEU A 15 0.05 4.26 15.18
C LEU A 15 -0.53 3.81 16.52
N ALA A 16 -1.25 4.72 17.18
CA ALA A 16 -2.02 4.37 18.37
C ALA A 16 -3.10 3.36 17.98
N LYS A 17 -3.48 2.51 18.94
CA LYS A 17 -4.49 1.48 18.69
C LYS A 17 -5.77 2.06 18.10
N ALA A 18 -6.21 3.22 18.59
CA ALA A 18 -7.43 3.86 18.09
C ALA A 18 -7.32 4.21 16.61
N GLU A 19 -6.15 4.67 16.16
CA GLU A 19 -5.94 5.01 14.75
C GLU A 19 -5.90 3.75 13.89
N ARG A 20 -5.25 2.68 14.37
CA ARG A 20 -5.28 1.41 13.66
C ARG A 20 -6.69 0.87 13.50
N GLN A 21 -7.52 1.02 14.53
CA GLN A 21 -8.91 0.57 14.47
C GLN A 21 -9.72 1.37 13.44
N ARG A 22 -9.48 2.67 13.35
CA ARG A 22 -10.13 3.51 12.34
C ARG A 22 -9.76 3.08 10.93
N ILE A 23 -8.48 2.83 10.72
CA ILE A 23 -7.99 2.35 9.43
C ILE A 23 -8.60 1.00 9.10
N ALA A 24 -8.60 0.08 10.04
CA ALA A 24 -9.15 -1.26 9.82
C ALA A 24 -10.62 -1.22 9.45
N HIS A 25 -11.35 -0.23 9.97
CA HIS A 25 -12.76 -0.08 9.69
C HIS A 25 -13.05 0.25 8.22
N VAL A 26 -12.16 0.99 7.57
CA VAL A 26 -12.31 1.41 6.17
C VAL A 26 -11.41 0.67 5.20
N ALA A 27 -10.40 -0.04 5.70
CA ALA A 27 -9.52 -0.84 4.86
C ALA A 27 -10.27 -2.02 4.26
N ARG A 28 -9.87 -2.44 3.07
CA ARG A 28 -10.51 -3.56 2.37
C ARG A 28 -9.47 -4.54 1.89
N GLU A 29 -9.74 -5.82 2.07
CA GLU A 29 -8.94 -6.86 1.45
C GLU A 29 -9.39 -7.04 0.02
N LYS A 30 -8.44 -7.16 -0.88
CA LYS A 30 -8.69 -7.40 -2.29
C LYS A 30 -7.83 -8.56 -2.77
N ARG A 31 -8.41 -9.41 -3.60
CA ARG A 31 -7.71 -10.54 -4.19
C ARG A 31 -7.36 -10.24 -5.64
N TYR A 32 -6.16 -10.64 -6.02
CA TYR A 32 -5.68 -10.51 -7.40
C TYR A 32 -5.06 -11.82 -7.84
N GLY A 33 -5.43 -12.27 -9.01
CA GLY A 33 -4.81 -13.46 -9.62
C GLY A 33 -3.49 -13.10 -10.26
N LYS A 34 -2.68 -14.12 -10.54
CA LYS A 34 -1.38 -13.92 -11.19
C LYS A 34 -1.55 -13.14 -12.49
N GLY A 35 -0.76 -12.08 -12.64
CA GLY A 35 -0.76 -11.22 -13.81
C GLY A 35 -1.75 -10.08 -13.77
N GLU A 36 -2.63 -10.02 -12.78
CA GLU A 36 -3.58 -8.93 -12.69
C GLU A 36 -2.91 -7.65 -12.21
N THR A 37 -3.37 -6.52 -12.76
CA THR A 37 -2.87 -5.20 -12.41
C THR A 37 -3.67 -4.62 -11.24
N ILE A 38 -2.97 -4.18 -10.20
CA ILE A 38 -3.59 -3.54 -9.04
C ILE A 38 -3.81 -2.05 -9.31
N PHE A 39 -2.78 -1.38 -9.80
CA PHE A 39 -2.87 0.01 -10.26
C PHE A 39 -1.81 0.25 -11.32
N ARG A 40 -1.94 1.38 -12.01
CA ARG A 40 -1.04 1.74 -13.10
C ARG A 40 -0.28 3.03 -12.78
N GLN A 41 0.95 3.09 -13.29
CA GLN A 41 1.76 4.30 -13.23
C GLN A 41 0.97 5.48 -13.80
N GLY A 42 1.03 6.61 -13.11
CA GLY A 42 0.36 7.83 -13.53
C GLY A 42 -1.07 8.00 -13.04
N GLN A 43 -1.68 6.95 -12.52
CA GLN A 43 -2.99 7.10 -11.88
C GLN A 43 -2.82 7.80 -10.55
N THR A 44 -3.82 8.57 -10.13
CA THR A 44 -3.76 9.25 -8.83
C THR A 44 -3.64 8.24 -7.71
N CYS A 45 -2.65 8.43 -6.85
CA CYS A 45 -2.43 7.56 -5.70
C CYS A 45 -3.46 7.90 -4.62
N ASP A 46 -4.46 7.06 -4.47
CA ASP A 46 -5.55 7.24 -3.53
C ASP A 46 -5.53 6.23 -2.38
N ALA A 47 -4.50 5.43 -2.30
CA ALA A 47 -4.43 4.39 -1.27
C ALA A 47 -3.01 4.00 -0.93
N VAL A 48 -2.84 3.49 0.28
CA VAL A 48 -1.65 2.77 0.72
C VAL A 48 -2.00 1.30 0.69
N TRP A 49 -1.07 0.46 0.27
CA TRP A 49 -1.30 -0.96 0.05
C TRP A 49 -0.38 -1.80 0.93
N VAL A 50 -0.91 -2.90 1.46
CA VAL A 50 -0.12 -3.84 2.27
C VAL A 50 -0.34 -5.23 1.69
N VAL A 51 0.74 -5.98 1.51
CA VAL A 51 0.64 -7.37 1.04
C VAL A 51 0.30 -8.26 2.23
N LYS A 52 -0.86 -8.90 2.19
CA LYS A 52 -1.25 -9.87 3.21
C LYS A 52 -0.69 -11.24 2.88
N THR A 53 -0.86 -11.68 1.64
CA THR A 53 -0.26 -12.92 1.13
C THR A 53 0.11 -12.71 -0.33
N GLY A 54 1.10 -13.45 -0.80
CA GLY A 54 1.51 -13.41 -2.20
C GLY A 54 2.69 -12.50 -2.47
N ARG A 55 2.78 -12.02 -3.70
CA ARG A 55 3.90 -11.21 -4.15
C ARG A 55 3.44 -10.22 -5.20
N ILE A 56 3.84 -8.96 -5.02
CA ILE A 56 3.49 -7.87 -5.93
C ILE A 56 4.77 -7.31 -6.54
N HIS A 57 4.81 -7.19 -7.85
CA HIS A 57 5.93 -6.54 -8.56
C HIS A 57 5.53 -5.11 -8.89
N LEU A 58 6.37 -4.16 -8.51
CA LEU A 58 6.25 -2.78 -8.95
C LEU A 58 7.12 -2.63 -10.19
N MET A 59 6.52 -2.24 -11.30
CA MET A 59 7.17 -2.27 -12.60
C MET A 59 7.07 -0.93 -13.30
N ASN A 60 8.17 -0.51 -13.90
CA ASN A 60 8.18 0.65 -14.79
C ASN A 60 8.23 0.17 -16.23
N PHE A 61 7.43 0.82 -17.08
CA PHE A 61 7.44 0.55 -18.52
C PHE A 61 8.10 1.73 -19.23
N LEU A 62 9.08 1.43 -20.06
CA LEU A 62 9.79 2.42 -20.83
C LEU A 62 9.04 2.73 -22.14
N PRO A 63 9.31 3.89 -22.78
CA PRO A 63 8.64 4.24 -24.04
C PRO A 63 8.79 3.21 -25.15
N ASP A 64 9.87 2.41 -25.10
CA ASP A 64 10.11 1.35 -26.10
C ASP A 64 9.34 0.05 -25.79
N GLY A 65 8.52 0.06 -24.75
CA GLY A 65 7.72 -1.10 -24.36
C GLY A 65 8.42 -2.07 -23.43
N LYS A 66 9.68 -1.85 -23.11
CA LYS A 66 10.40 -2.70 -22.16
C LYS A 66 9.94 -2.45 -20.74
N ALA A 67 9.80 -3.51 -19.96
CA ALA A 67 9.41 -3.44 -18.57
C ALA A 67 10.61 -3.72 -17.68
N SER A 68 10.65 -3.02 -16.53
CA SER A 68 11.70 -3.22 -15.53
C SER A 68 11.03 -3.36 -14.18
N THR A 69 11.34 -4.43 -13.44
CA THR A 69 10.86 -4.59 -12.07
C THR A 69 11.72 -3.72 -11.17
N THR A 70 11.10 -2.73 -10.52
CA THR A 70 11.81 -1.82 -9.63
C THR A 70 11.79 -2.29 -8.20
N CYS A 71 10.78 -3.06 -7.81
CA CYS A 71 10.61 -3.49 -6.43
C CYS A 71 9.72 -4.72 -6.37
N VAL A 72 9.99 -5.62 -5.43
CA VAL A 72 9.15 -6.79 -5.16
C VAL A 72 8.65 -6.66 -3.74
N MET A 73 7.33 -6.67 -3.58
CA MET A 73 6.71 -6.57 -2.26
C MET A 73 6.14 -7.93 -1.87
N THR A 74 6.45 -8.36 -0.66
CA THR A 74 6.00 -9.65 -0.13
C THR A 74 5.18 -9.46 1.15
N THR A 75 4.73 -10.56 1.73
CA THR A 75 3.87 -10.55 2.91
C THR A 75 4.39 -9.62 4.01
N GLY A 76 3.50 -8.76 4.50
CA GLY A 76 3.81 -7.82 5.57
C GLY A 76 4.43 -6.52 5.11
N GLU A 77 4.69 -6.35 3.82
CA GLU A 77 5.28 -5.13 3.30
C GLU A 77 4.22 -4.14 2.84
N THR A 78 4.47 -2.86 3.13
CA THR A 78 3.60 -1.75 2.76
C THR A 78 4.22 -0.98 1.60
N PHE A 79 3.42 -0.59 0.63
CA PHE A 79 3.93 0.16 -0.51
C PHE A 79 3.02 1.34 -0.85
N CYS A 80 3.61 2.33 -1.52
CA CYS A 80 2.97 3.59 -1.92
C CYS A 80 2.62 4.52 -0.77
N CYS A 81 3.36 4.42 0.36
CA CYS A 81 3.16 5.33 1.48
C CYS A 81 3.50 6.78 1.11
N LEU A 82 4.68 7.01 0.50
CA LEU A 82 5.11 8.36 0.17
C LEU A 82 4.23 9.02 -0.88
N PRO A 83 3.91 8.36 -2.01
CA PRO A 83 2.99 8.96 -2.97
C PRO A 83 1.62 9.29 -2.38
N ALA A 84 1.11 8.44 -1.47
CA ALA A 84 -0.17 8.69 -0.82
C ALA A 84 -0.11 9.92 0.07
N LEU A 85 0.97 10.08 0.85
CA LEU A 85 1.15 11.23 1.72
C LEU A 85 1.36 12.52 0.93
N ASP A 86 2.11 12.46 -0.15
CA ASP A 86 2.42 13.61 -0.98
C ASP A 86 1.33 13.93 -1.98
N ARG A 87 0.29 13.10 -2.05
CA ARG A 87 -0.82 13.24 -3.01
C ARG A 87 -0.34 13.26 -4.46
N LYS A 88 0.65 12.41 -4.74
CA LYS A 88 1.22 12.26 -6.08
C LYS A 88 0.64 11.03 -6.76
N ASP A 89 0.96 10.90 -8.05
CA ASP A 89 0.53 9.75 -8.83
C ASP A 89 1.35 8.53 -8.48
N TYR A 90 0.82 7.36 -8.82
CA TYR A 90 1.58 6.12 -8.64
C TYR A 90 2.84 6.15 -9.52
N PRO A 91 4.00 5.82 -8.94
CA PRO A 91 5.27 5.90 -9.67
C PRO A 91 5.55 4.69 -10.54
N ALA A 92 4.73 3.66 -10.47
CA ALA A 92 4.92 2.40 -11.18
C ALA A 92 3.62 1.66 -11.30
N ASP A 93 3.57 0.64 -12.17
CA ASP A 93 2.47 -0.31 -12.19
C ASP A 93 2.67 -1.33 -11.08
N ALA A 94 1.59 -1.74 -10.42
CA ALA A 94 1.63 -2.84 -9.46
C ALA A 94 0.92 -4.04 -10.05
N ILE A 95 1.63 -5.14 -10.16
CA ILE A 95 1.13 -6.36 -10.80
C ILE A 95 1.32 -7.55 -9.86
N ALA A 96 0.27 -8.35 -9.69
CA ALA A 96 0.37 -9.56 -8.87
C ALA A 96 1.23 -10.59 -9.61
N ALA A 97 2.36 -10.96 -9.00
CA ALA A 97 3.26 -11.95 -9.59
C ALA A 97 2.77 -13.37 -9.36
N GLU A 98 1.88 -13.53 -8.40
CA GLU A 98 1.20 -14.79 -8.08
C GLU A 98 -0.14 -14.42 -7.46
N GLU A 99 -0.99 -15.41 -7.21
CA GLU A 99 -2.26 -15.12 -6.54
C GLU A 99 -1.96 -14.42 -5.19
N SER A 100 -2.56 -13.25 -4.98
CA SER A 100 -2.21 -12.41 -3.85
C SER A 100 -3.45 -11.82 -3.21
N VAL A 101 -3.33 -11.53 -1.91
CA VAL A 101 -4.33 -10.78 -1.16
C VAL A 101 -3.62 -9.53 -0.63
N VAL A 102 -4.19 -8.38 -0.91
CA VAL A 102 -3.65 -7.11 -0.44
C VAL A 102 -4.70 -6.37 0.37
N VAL A 103 -4.25 -5.53 1.29
CA VAL A 103 -5.12 -4.65 2.07
C VAL A 103 -4.97 -3.25 1.49
N ARG A 104 -6.09 -2.66 1.09
CA ARG A 104 -6.14 -1.29 0.58
C ARG A 104 -6.57 -0.36 1.70
N VAL A 105 -5.74 0.61 2.01
CA VAL A 105 -6.02 1.64 3.02
C VAL A 105 -6.19 2.97 2.29
N PRO A 106 -7.37 3.63 2.39
CA PRO A 106 -7.55 4.93 1.75
C PRO A 106 -6.48 5.92 2.18
N ALA A 107 -5.91 6.64 1.21
CA ALA A 107 -4.82 7.57 1.47
C ALA A 107 -5.22 8.66 2.47
N GLU A 108 -6.43 9.16 2.37
CA GLU A 108 -6.89 10.20 3.28
C GLU A 108 -6.94 9.72 4.73
N THR A 109 -7.46 8.51 4.95
CA THR A 109 -7.52 7.93 6.30
C THR A 109 -6.12 7.73 6.85
N PHE A 110 -5.21 7.22 6.02
CA PHE A 110 -3.83 7.02 6.40
C PHE A 110 -3.16 8.34 6.76
N HIS A 111 -3.37 9.36 5.93
CA HIS A 111 -2.82 10.70 6.15
C HIS A 111 -3.33 11.29 7.48
N GLN A 112 -4.62 11.16 7.76
CA GLN A 112 -5.20 11.65 9.01
C GLN A 112 -4.61 10.93 10.22
N ALA A 113 -4.46 9.61 10.12
CA ALA A 113 -3.89 8.81 11.22
C ALA A 113 -2.45 9.21 11.51
N MET A 114 -1.67 9.45 10.47
CA MET A 114 -0.28 9.89 10.60
C MET A 114 -0.19 11.25 11.28
N GLY A 115 -1.08 12.16 10.92
CA GLY A 115 -1.11 13.50 11.52
C GLY A 115 -1.50 13.52 12.98
N ARG A 116 -2.17 12.48 13.47
CA ARG A 116 -2.58 12.37 14.86
C ARG A 116 -1.58 11.60 15.72
N SER A 117 -0.56 11.01 15.11
CA SER A 117 0.37 10.14 15.82
C SER A 117 1.65 10.90 16.13
N PRO A 118 2.03 11.06 17.42
CA PRO A 118 3.22 11.81 17.79
C PRO A 118 4.50 11.31 17.11
N ASP A 119 4.62 10.01 16.91
CA ASP A 119 5.80 9.43 16.30
C ASP A 119 6.03 9.89 14.87
N PHE A 120 4.99 10.40 14.21
CA PHE A 120 5.08 10.87 12.84
C PHE A 120 5.14 12.39 12.73
N THR A 121 4.91 13.10 13.84
CA THR A 121 4.96 14.56 13.86
C THR A 121 6.29 15.11 14.33
N GLN A 122 7.15 14.26 14.84
CA GLN A 122 8.48 14.63 15.31
C GLN A 122 9.49 14.46 14.17
N GLN A 123 9.43 15.32 13.22
CA GLN A 123 10.33 15.22 12.06
C GLN A 123 11.25 16.42 12.01
#